data_74e1d4037c72a2cf887564a875346e75
#
_entry.id   74e1d4037c72a2cf887564a875346e75
#
_cell.length_a   1.000
_cell.length_b   1.000
_cell.length_c   1.000
_cell.angle_alpha   90.00
_cell.angle_beta   90.00
_cell.angle_gamma   90.00
#
_symmetry.space_group_name_H-M   'P 1'
#
loop_
_entity.id
_entity.type
_entity.pdbx_description
1 polymer ?
#
loop_
_entity_poly.entity_id
_entity_poly.type
_entity_poly.pdbx_seq_one_letter_code
_entity_poly.pdbx_strand_id
1 'polypeptide(L)'
;MSDFERKNTDLEYINKIYNYIKNGMSVEDFMFKFKCNLNELKGILELCKIYGKNVDIVSKNGNIYFVKQLPKAIHMNKMNFDSDKLIHTEICVVSDTHFGNIHQQLHLLNEIYLEAYNRGITTVLHCGDMVDGNYPNRPEQPRQQFLHGFDEQVGYVVDMYPKVNGITTKYILGSHDETHYKNGQATVNKWISSCRDDMIYLGQDSAEISINGVKIVMDHPGGGSSSALSYKPQKRIEILEAGSKPKILLIGHYHKSYSFVYRNVRGIEVPALCDKTQFQQKQGLLNYVGAYFLDIYSDKKGNIQYFNAEEVLYDKKDMWDEAGRDKNKVKKLVIR
;
A
#
# COMPACT_ATOMS: atom_id res chain seq x y z
N MET A 1 -51.16 -0.15 30.44
CA MET A 1 -49.85 0.50 30.64
C MET A 1 -49.09 -0.27 31.68
N SER A 2 -48.02 -0.93 31.35
CA SER A 2 -47.19 -1.67 32.29
C SER A 2 -46.48 -0.67 33.22
N ASP A 3 -46.10 -1.08 34.42
CA ASP A 3 -45.32 -0.26 35.36
C ASP A 3 -44.03 0.29 34.73
N PHE A 4 -43.65 -0.25 33.58
CA PHE A 4 -42.50 0.09 32.78
C PHE A 4 -42.67 1.42 32.06
N GLU A 5 -43.83 1.73 31.50
CA GLU A 5 -44.07 2.97 30.74
C GLU A 5 -44.07 4.23 31.62
N ARG A 6 -44.35 4.07 32.93
CA ARG A 6 -44.38 5.19 33.88
C ARG A 6 -43.03 5.64 34.40
N LYS A 7 -41.97 4.83 34.23
CA LYS A 7 -40.65 5.08 34.86
C LYS A 7 -39.55 5.42 33.83
N ASN A 8 -39.87 5.58 32.59
CA ASN A 8 -38.92 5.72 31.47
C ASN A 8 -38.16 7.06 31.41
N THR A 9 -38.41 8.01 32.25
CA THR A 9 -37.77 9.34 32.24
C THR A 9 -36.89 9.62 33.46
N ASP A 10 -36.75 8.65 34.38
CA ASP A 10 -36.03 8.85 35.61
C ASP A 10 -34.57 8.35 35.51
N LEU A 11 -33.61 9.25 35.63
CA LEU A 11 -32.18 8.93 35.61
C LEU A 11 -31.79 7.89 36.68
N GLU A 12 -32.43 7.92 37.84
CA GLU A 12 -32.19 6.98 38.93
C GLU A 12 -32.61 5.57 38.49
N TYR A 13 -33.73 5.43 37.80
CA TYR A 13 -34.19 4.17 37.28
C TYR A 13 -33.25 3.60 36.24
N ILE A 14 -32.76 4.44 35.31
CA ILE A 14 -31.78 4.05 34.29
C ILE A 14 -30.45 3.61 34.93
N ASN A 15 -30.00 4.31 35.96
CA ASN A 15 -28.80 3.93 36.72
C ASN A 15 -28.97 2.59 37.42
N LYS A 16 -30.13 2.31 37.97
CA LYS A 16 -30.46 1.03 38.61
C LYS A 16 -30.44 -0.11 37.61
N ILE A 17 -31.07 0.06 36.45
CA ILE A 17 -31.04 -0.89 35.35
C ILE A 17 -29.61 -1.17 34.89
N TYR A 18 -28.85 -0.14 34.62
CA TYR A 18 -27.46 -0.26 34.17
C TYR A 18 -26.58 -1.01 35.17
N ASN A 19 -26.81 -0.81 36.48
CA ASN A 19 -26.07 -1.53 37.52
C ASN A 19 -26.35 -3.04 37.51
N TYR A 20 -27.56 -3.49 37.21
CA TYR A 20 -27.83 -4.94 37.03
C TYR A 20 -27.05 -5.51 35.86
N ILE A 21 -27.02 -4.82 34.72
CA ILE A 21 -26.27 -5.23 33.55
C ILE A 21 -24.75 -5.23 33.84
N LYS A 22 -24.26 -4.19 34.51
CA LYS A 22 -22.85 -4.05 34.89
C LYS A 22 -22.38 -5.15 35.83
N ASN A 23 -23.26 -5.65 36.71
CA ASN A 23 -22.96 -6.69 37.67
C ASN A 23 -23.15 -8.11 37.12
N GLY A 24 -23.28 -8.25 35.77
CA GLY A 24 -23.25 -9.55 35.09
C GLY A 24 -24.60 -10.29 35.00
N MET A 25 -25.72 -9.56 35.16
CA MET A 25 -27.05 -10.15 34.92
C MET A 25 -27.17 -10.61 33.45
N SER A 26 -27.67 -11.84 33.23
CA SER A 26 -27.94 -12.32 31.88
C SER A 26 -29.10 -11.57 31.22
N VAL A 27 -29.19 -11.65 29.89
CA VAL A 27 -30.32 -11.03 29.15
C VAL A 27 -31.64 -11.71 29.53
N GLU A 28 -31.64 -13.02 29.71
CA GLU A 28 -32.80 -13.80 30.08
C GLU A 28 -33.29 -13.43 31.50
N ASP A 29 -32.38 -13.39 32.49
CA ASP A 29 -32.71 -12.97 33.85
C ASP A 29 -33.21 -11.53 33.91
N PHE A 30 -32.65 -10.68 33.08
CA PHE A 30 -33.08 -9.27 32.96
C PHE A 30 -34.50 -9.19 32.43
N MET A 31 -34.80 -9.88 31.32
CA MET A 31 -36.13 -9.88 30.70
C MET A 31 -37.17 -10.47 31.65
N PHE A 32 -36.81 -11.51 32.38
CA PHE A 32 -37.69 -12.12 33.40
C PHE A 32 -37.95 -11.13 34.56
N LYS A 33 -36.92 -10.54 35.12
CA LYS A 33 -37.02 -9.62 36.27
C LYS A 33 -37.83 -8.36 35.93
N PHE A 34 -37.63 -7.81 34.75
CA PHE A 34 -38.29 -6.57 34.32
C PHE A 34 -39.58 -6.82 33.56
N LYS A 35 -39.97 -8.10 33.37
CA LYS A 35 -41.14 -8.54 32.60
C LYS A 35 -41.22 -7.83 31.24
N CYS A 36 -40.11 -7.78 30.51
CA CYS A 36 -40.01 -7.15 29.20
C CYS A 36 -39.66 -8.16 28.11
N ASN A 37 -40.14 -7.91 26.92
CA ASN A 37 -39.74 -8.65 25.72
C ASN A 37 -38.49 -8.04 25.08
N LEU A 38 -37.97 -8.68 24.02
CA LEU A 38 -36.71 -8.23 23.36
C LEU A 38 -36.80 -6.82 22.76
N ASN A 39 -37.97 -6.40 22.26
CA ASN A 39 -38.16 -5.07 21.67
C ASN A 39 -38.18 -4.00 22.77
N GLU A 40 -38.83 -4.29 23.88
CA GLU A 40 -38.85 -3.41 25.06
C GLU A 40 -37.44 -3.30 25.65
N LEU A 41 -36.68 -4.42 25.72
CA LEU A 41 -35.29 -4.38 26.13
C LEU A 41 -34.44 -3.46 25.23
N LYS A 42 -34.61 -3.54 23.90
CA LYS A 42 -33.92 -2.62 22.99
C LYS A 42 -34.26 -1.15 23.26
N GLY A 43 -35.53 -0.86 23.53
CA GLY A 43 -35.94 0.48 23.93
C GLY A 43 -35.26 0.96 25.22
N ILE A 44 -35.12 0.09 26.22
CA ILE A 44 -34.38 0.41 27.45
C ILE A 44 -32.91 0.68 27.19
N LEU A 45 -32.27 -0.11 26.32
CA LEU A 45 -30.87 0.06 25.97
C LEU A 45 -30.63 1.38 25.23
N GLU A 46 -31.56 1.79 24.36
CA GLU A 46 -31.51 3.12 23.73
C GLU A 46 -31.65 4.25 24.74
N LEU A 47 -32.54 4.15 25.72
CA LEU A 47 -32.60 5.09 26.83
C LEU A 47 -31.30 5.11 27.64
N CYS A 48 -30.72 3.94 27.93
CA CYS A 48 -29.43 3.87 28.58
C CYS A 48 -28.35 4.66 27.80
N LYS A 49 -28.32 4.54 26.46
CA LYS A 49 -27.39 5.26 25.60
C LYS A 49 -27.60 6.78 25.66
N ILE A 50 -28.87 7.24 25.65
CA ILE A 50 -29.22 8.67 25.77
C ILE A 50 -28.65 9.25 27.08
N TYR A 51 -28.72 8.48 28.17
CA TYR A 51 -28.15 8.87 29.49
C TYR A 51 -26.66 8.51 29.65
N GLY A 52 -25.94 8.28 28.54
CA GLY A 52 -24.48 8.04 28.55
C GLY A 52 -24.04 6.66 29.02
N LYS A 53 -24.95 5.71 29.14
CA LYS A 53 -24.67 4.30 29.51
C LYS A 53 -24.52 3.45 28.26
N ASN A 54 -23.29 3.31 27.78
CA ASN A 54 -22.97 2.56 26.55
C ASN A 54 -23.09 1.05 26.77
N VAL A 55 -24.28 0.51 26.58
CA VAL A 55 -24.59 -0.91 26.65
C VAL A 55 -25.45 -1.32 25.45
N ASP A 56 -25.24 -2.52 24.94
CA ASP A 56 -26.00 -3.11 23.85
C ASP A 56 -26.12 -4.61 24.04
N ILE A 57 -26.80 -5.28 23.13
CA ILE A 57 -26.89 -6.74 23.08
C ILE A 57 -26.28 -7.29 21.80
N VAL A 58 -25.62 -8.44 21.90
CA VAL A 58 -25.11 -9.21 20.75
C VAL A 58 -25.60 -10.64 20.82
N SER A 59 -25.89 -11.23 19.67
CA SER A 59 -26.17 -12.64 19.53
C SER A 59 -24.90 -13.40 19.15
N LYS A 60 -24.57 -14.44 19.90
CA LYS A 60 -23.44 -15.33 19.61
C LYS A 60 -23.85 -16.78 19.91
N ASN A 61 -23.71 -17.66 18.91
CA ASN A 61 -24.07 -19.06 19.00
C ASN A 61 -25.53 -19.32 19.48
N GLY A 62 -26.46 -18.46 19.03
CA GLY A 62 -27.88 -18.58 19.42
C GLY A 62 -28.25 -17.92 20.75
N ASN A 63 -27.29 -17.53 21.56
CA ASN A 63 -27.51 -16.83 22.84
C ASN A 63 -27.34 -15.32 22.72
N ILE A 64 -28.05 -14.56 23.52
CA ILE A 64 -28.02 -13.10 23.56
C ILE A 64 -27.28 -12.65 24.82
N TYR A 65 -26.31 -11.75 24.64
CA TYR A 65 -25.48 -11.23 25.74
C TYR A 65 -25.51 -9.72 25.78
N PHE A 66 -25.45 -9.13 26.97
CA PHE A 66 -25.13 -7.73 27.12
C PHE A 66 -23.65 -7.50 26.81
N VAL A 67 -23.38 -6.48 26.02
CA VAL A 67 -22.03 -5.99 25.74
C VAL A 67 -21.90 -4.53 26.15
N LYS A 68 -20.84 -4.23 26.86
CA LYS A 68 -20.46 -2.85 27.13
C LYS A 68 -19.91 -2.30 25.83
N GLN A 69 -20.61 -1.37 25.19
CA GLN A 69 -19.99 -0.63 24.12
C GLN A 69 -18.86 0.20 24.75
N LEU A 70 -17.64 -0.04 24.28
CA LEU A 70 -16.56 0.91 24.54
C LEU A 70 -17.07 2.28 24.08
N PRO A 71 -16.84 3.37 24.84
CA PRO A 71 -17.14 4.70 24.32
C PRO A 71 -16.56 4.74 22.93
N LYS A 72 -17.40 5.10 21.94
CA LYS A 72 -16.89 5.36 20.57
C LYS A 72 -15.68 6.24 20.81
N ALA A 73 -14.52 5.77 20.34
CA ALA A 73 -13.32 6.59 20.38
C ALA A 73 -13.77 8.00 19.98
N ILE A 74 -13.46 9.00 20.81
CA ILE A 74 -13.81 10.37 20.48
C ILE A 74 -13.22 10.55 19.10
N HIS A 75 -14.08 10.48 18.06
CA HIS A 75 -13.67 10.85 16.72
C HIS A 75 -13.34 12.34 16.86
N MET A 76 -12.05 12.59 17.07
CA MET A 76 -11.52 13.92 16.87
C MET A 76 -11.86 14.26 15.44
N ASN A 77 -12.83 15.13 15.29
CA ASN A 77 -13.42 15.63 14.06
C ASN A 77 -14.20 14.56 13.25
N LYS A 78 -15.53 14.67 13.27
CA LYS A 78 -16.30 14.31 12.08
C LYS A 78 -15.77 15.21 10.96
N MET A 79 -14.85 14.69 10.18
CA MET A 79 -14.59 15.27 8.85
C MET A 79 -15.85 14.96 8.04
N ASN A 80 -16.67 15.97 7.81
CA ASN A 80 -17.63 15.91 6.74
C ASN A 80 -16.79 15.96 5.47
N PHE A 81 -16.59 14.80 4.83
CA PHE A 81 -16.04 14.71 3.49
C PHE A 81 -17.05 15.39 2.56
N ASP A 82 -16.83 16.65 2.27
CA ASP A 82 -17.44 17.33 1.16
C ASP A 82 -16.64 16.86 -0.08
N SER A 83 -16.97 15.65 -0.57
CA SER A 83 -16.27 14.99 -1.68
C SER A 83 -16.22 15.87 -2.91
N ASP A 84 -17.21 16.73 -3.11
CA ASP A 84 -17.33 17.61 -4.26
C ASP A 84 -16.27 18.71 -4.31
N LYS A 85 -15.56 18.94 -3.21
CA LYS A 85 -14.47 19.93 -3.13
C LYS A 85 -13.07 19.31 -3.14
N LEU A 86 -12.98 17.99 -3.09
CA LEU A 86 -11.72 17.27 -3.08
C LEU A 86 -11.37 16.76 -4.48
N ILE A 87 -10.09 16.72 -4.75
CA ILE A 87 -9.54 16.12 -5.97
C ILE A 87 -9.21 14.66 -5.63
N HIS A 88 -9.86 13.74 -6.33
CA HIS A 88 -9.55 12.32 -6.26
C HIS A 88 -8.40 11.97 -7.20
N THR A 89 -7.45 11.20 -6.71
CA THR A 89 -6.27 10.76 -7.46
C THR A 89 -5.97 9.32 -7.09
N GLU A 90 -5.97 8.44 -8.08
CA GLU A 90 -5.48 7.07 -7.94
C GLU A 90 -4.15 6.91 -8.68
N ILE A 91 -3.21 6.18 -8.06
CA ILE A 91 -1.86 5.96 -8.58
C ILE A 91 -1.48 4.51 -8.31
N CYS A 92 -0.93 3.82 -9.31
CA CYS A 92 -0.27 2.55 -9.11
C CYS A 92 1.22 2.76 -8.86
N VAL A 93 1.81 2.00 -7.93
CA VAL A 93 3.23 2.10 -7.56
C VAL A 93 3.87 0.72 -7.63
N VAL A 94 4.94 0.60 -8.40
CA VAL A 94 5.75 -0.59 -8.59
C VAL A 94 7.23 -0.28 -8.42
N SER A 95 8.06 -1.28 -8.20
CA SER A 95 9.51 -1.12 -8.05
C SER A 95 10.26 -2.42 -8.38
N ASP A 96 11.56 -2.30 -8.56
CA ASP A 96 12.52 -3.41 -8.52
C ASP A 96 12.10 -4.58 -9.43
N THR A 97 11.87 -4.28 -10.71
CA THR A 97 11.48 -5.28 -11.72
C THR A 97 12.63 -6.18 -12.15
N HIS A 98 13.86 -5.71 -12.04
CA HIS A 98 15.10 -6.45 -12.36
C HIS A 98 15.00 -7.21 -13.67
N PHE A 99 14.58 -6.56 -14.74
CA PHE A 99 14.49 -7.20 -16.04
C PHE A 99 15.84 -7.76 -16.51
N GLY A 100 15.79 -8.98 -17.02
CA GLY A 100 16.97 -9.78 -17.34
C GLY A 100 17.31 -10.83 -16.27
N ASN A 101 16.74 -10.73 -15.05
CA ASN A 101 16.89 -11.73 -14.01
C ASN A 101 15.86 -12.87 -14.19
N ILE A 102 16.29 -14.12 -13.95
CA ILE A 102 15.40 -15.30 -14.05
C ILE A 102 14.25 -15.28 -13.02
N HIS A 103 14.36 -14.46 -11.98
CA HIS A 103 13.34 -14.28 -10.94
C HIS A 103 12.41 -13.11 -11.18
N GLN A 104 12.55 -12.36 -12.30
CA GLN A 104 11.61 -11.28 -12.66
C GLN A 104 10.16 -11.80 -12.77
N GLN A 105 9.19 -10.94 -12.47
CA GLN A 105 7.77 -11.30 -12.40
C GLN A 105 6.94 -10.52 -13.45
N LEU A 106 7.29 -10.65 -14.74
CA LEU A 106 6.64 -9.92 -15.83
C LEU A 106 5.12 -10.20 -15.92
N HIS A 107 4.69 -11.43 -15.64
CA HIS A 107 3.27 -11.77 -15.66
C HIS A 107 2.48 -10.97 -14.61
N LEU A 108 3.04 -10.80 -13.40
CA LEU A 108 2.41 -10.00 -12.35
C LEU A 108 2.42 -8.51 -12.70
N LEU A 109 3.50 -8.02 -13.31
CA LEU A 109 3.53 -6.65 -13.83
C LEU A 109 2.41 -6.41 -14.86
N ASN A 110 2.17 -7.37 -15.76
CA ASN A 110 1.06 -7.31 -16.71
C ASN A 110 -0.31 -7.29 -16.01
N GLU A 111 -0.51 -8.12 -14.98
CA GLU A 111 -1.75 -8.15 -14.20
C GLU A 111 -1.98 -6.83 -13.46
N ILE A 112 -0.92 -6.25 -12.88
CA ILE A 112 -0.97 -4.94 -12.20
C ILE A 112 -1.38 -3.83 -13.19
N TYR A 113 -0.81 -3.83 -14.41
CA TYR A 113 -1.17 -2.84 -15.43
C TYR A 113 -2.60 -3.01 -15.95
N LEU A 114 -3.06 -4.26 -16.08
CA LEU A 114 -4.45 -4.55 -16.42
C LEU A 114 -5.42 -4.05 -15.33
N GLU A 115 -5.08 -4.28 -14.08
CA GLU A 115 -5.86 -3.77 -12.95
C GLU A 115 -5.85 -2.24 -12.89
N ALA A 116 -4.69 -1.60 -13.09
CA ALA A 116 -4.60 -0.15 -13.20
C ALA A 116 -5.50 0.41 -14.31
N TYR A 117 -5.51 -0.25 -15.48
CA TYR A 117 -6.39 0.11 -16.59
C TYR A 117 -7.88 -0.02 -16.21
N ASN A 118 -8.27 -1.14 -15.60
CA ASN A 118 -9.65 -1.39 -15.19
C ASN A 118 -10.15 -0.39 -14.15
N ARG A 119 -9.26 0.12 -13.30
CA ARG A 119 -9.55 1.19 -12.31
C ARG A 119 -9.56 2.59 -12.93
N GLY A 120 -9.15 2.74 -14.19
CA GLY A 120 -9.01 4.06 -14.83
C GLY A 120 -7.78 4.86 -14.36
N ILE A 121 -6.78 4.19 -13.78
CA ILE A 121 -5.53 4.80 -13.34
C ILE A 121 -4.71 5.18 -14.58
N THR A 122 -4.26 6.44 -14.62
CA THR A 122 -3.50 6.98 -15.74
C THR A 122 -2.00 7.14 -15.45
N THR A 123 -1.59 6.94 -14.21
CA THR A 123 -0.20 7.10 -13.77
C THR A 123 0.29 5.89 -13.00
N VAL A 124 1.36 5.29 -13.49
CA VAL A 124 2.16 4.29 -12.75
C VAL A 124 3.49 4.91 -12.36
N LEU A 125 3.89 4.76 -11.11
CA LEU A 125 5.20 5.19 -10.60
C LEU A 125 6.10 3.98 -10.42
N HIS A 126 7.28 3.99 -11.02
CA HIS A 126 8.29 2.93 -10.87
C HIS A 126 9.49 3.44 -10.08
N CYS A 127 9.72 2.86 -8.90
CA CYS A 127 10.68 3.37 -7.91
C CYS A 127 12.11 2.82 -8.06
N GLY A 128 12.59 2.58 -9.29
CA GLY A 128 13.98 2.21 -9.59
C GLY A 128 14.24 0.71 -9.70
N ASP A 129 15.47 0.36 -10.07
CA ASP A 129 15.96 -0.98 -10.37
C ASP A 129 15.08 -1.69 -11.42
N MET A 130 14.99 -1.05 -12.59
CA MET A 130 14.19 -1.54 -13.70
C MET A 130 14.87 -2.74 -14.39
N VAL A 131 16.19 -2.69 -14.55
CA VAL A 131 17.00 -3.80 -15.09
C VAL A 131 17.82 -4.46 -13.98
N ASP A 132 18.27 -5.69 -14.19
CA ASP A 132 19.10 -6.40 -13.20
C ASP A 132 20.53 -5.86 -13.12
N GLY A 133 20.96 -5.13 -14.15
CA GLY A 133 22.27 -4.52 -14.17
C GLY A 133 23.42 -5.52 -14.29
N ASN A 134 24.62 -5.08 -13.93
CA ASN A 134 25.82 -5.91 -13.95
C ASN A 134 26.78 -5.50 -12.81
N TYR A 135 26.90 -6.34 -11.81
CA TYR A 135 27.82 -6.15 -10.68
C TYR A 135 29.06 -7.04 -10.86
N PRO A 136 30.21 -6.52 -11.31
CA PRO A 136 31.43 -7.31 -11.51
C PRO A 136 31.92 -8.03 -10.25
N ASN A 137 31.59 -7.53 -9.07
CA ASN A 137 31.94 -8.10 -7.78
C ASN A 137 30.93 -9.13 -7.24
N ARG A 138 29.90 -9.49 -8.02
CA ARG A 138 28.89 -10.52 -7.68
C ARG A 138 28.96 -11.67 -8.69
N PRO A 139 29.88 -12.63 -8.55
CA PRO A 139 30.11 -13.68 -9.54
C PRO A 139 28.92 -14.64 -9.70
N GLU A 140 27.97 -14.65 -8.77
CA GLU A 140 26.73 -15.41 -8.85
C GLU A 140 25.66 -14.76 -9.71
N GLN A 141 25.69 -13.43 -9.92
CA GLN A 141 24.64 -12.71 -10.63
C GLN A 141 24.49 -13.17 -12.09
N PRO A 142 25.54 -13.36 -12.90
CA PRO A 142 25.36 -13.81 -14.28
C PRO A 142 24.66 -15.16 -14.42
N ARG A 143 24.73 -16.02 -13.40
CA ARG A 143 24.01 -17.31 -13.41
C ARG A 143 22.51 -17.17 -13.18
N GLN A 144 22.08 -16.02 -12.64
CA GLN A 144 20.68 -15.71 -12.41
C GLN A 144 20.14 -14.72 -13.45
N GLN A 145 20.91 -14.43 -14.48
CA GLN A 145 20.52 -13.60 -15.61
C GLN A 145 20.31 -14.46 -16.85
N PHE A 146 19.21 -14.22 -17.57
CA PHE A 146 18.99 -14.77 -18.90
C PHE A 146 19.28 -13.74 -20.00
N LEU A 147 19.48 -12.47 -19.63
CA LEU A 147 19.93 -11.38 -20.48
C LEU A 147 21.17 -10.73 -19.87
N HIS A 148 22.19 -10.56 -20.68
CA HIS A 148 23.48 -10.03 -20.25
C HIS A 148 23.83 -8.71 -20.94
N GLY A 149 24.40 -7.80 -20.16
CA GLY A 149 24.80 -6.50 -20.71
C GLY A 149 23.67 -5.52 -20.93
N PHE A 150 24.03 -4.35 -21.43
CA PHE A 150 23.13 -3.20 -21.57
C PHE A 150 22.09 -3.44 -22.65
N ASP A 151 22.52 -3.80 -23.85
CA ASP A 151 21.64 -3.86 -25.04
C ASP A 151 20.51 -4.88 -24.85
N GLU A 152 20.83 -6.06 -24.28
CA GLU A 152 19.85 -7.11 -24.07
C GLU A 152 18.85 -6.72 -22.96
N GLN A 153 19.33 -6.23 -21.82
CA GLN A 153 18.45 -5.90 -20.69
C GLN A 153 17.57 -4.70 -21.01
N VAL A 154 18.14 -3.61 -21.55
CA VAL A 154 17.37 -2.39 -21.83
C VAL A 154 16.50 -2.57 -23.07
N GLY A 155 16.97 -3.31 -24.09
CA GLY A 155 16.14 -3.73 -25.22
C GLY A 155 14.92 -4.51 -24.76
N TYR A 156 15.11 -5.44 -23.84
CA TYR A 156 14.00 -6.20 -23.26
C TYR A 156 12.98 -5.32 -22.50
N VAL A 157 13.44 -4.30 -21.75
CA VAL A 157 12.51 -3.33 -21.16
C VAL A 157 11.67 -2.64 -22.23
N VAL A 158 12.28 -2.14 -23.28
CA VAL A 158 11.58 -1.48 -24.40
C VAL A 158 10.53 -2.40 -25.02
N ASP A 159 10.91 -3.65 -25.20
CA ASP A 159 10.07 -4.63 -25.90
C ASP A 159 8.99 -5.22 -24.99
N MET A 160 9.27 -5.48 -23.72
CA MET A 160 8.42 -6.31 -22.85
C MET A 160 7.71 -5.55 -21.74
N TYR A 161 8.19 -4.36 -21.36
CA TYR A 161 7.47 -3.57 -20.35
C TYR A 161 6.05 -3.21 -20.85
N PRO A 162 4.98 -3.36 -20.03
CA PRO A 162 3.60 -3.13 -20.47
C PRO A 162 3.43 -1.77 -21.17
N LYS A 163 2.63 -1.75 -22.23
CA LYS A 163 2.21 -0.52 -22.92
C LYS A 163 0.69 -0.47 -23.01
N VAL A 164 0.10 0.41 -22.23
CA VAL A 164 -1.35 0.53 -22.10
C VAL A 164 -1.77 1.95 -22.44
N ASN A 165 -2.68 2.09 -23.42
CA ASN A 165 -3.16 3.41 -23.81
C ASN A 165 -3.84 4.13 -22.62
N GLY A 166 -3.51 5.38 -22.43
CA GLY A 166 -3.98 6.19 -21.31
C GLY A 166 -3.19 6.05 -20.02
N ILE A 167 -2.23 5.10 -19.92
CA ILE A 167 -1.32 4.97 -18.78
C ILE A 167 0.06 5.51 -19.15
N THR A 168 0.58 6.39 -18.32
CA THR A 168 1.96 6.86 -18.37
C THR A 168 2.76 6.31 -17.19
N THR A 169 3.87 5.64 -17.48
CA THR A 169 4.83 5.19 -16.47
C THR A 169 5.85 6.30 -16.21
N LYS A 170 5.90 6.80 -14.99
CA LYS A 170 6.93 7.74 -14.55
C LYS A 170 7.91 7.00 -13.67
N TYR A 171 9.21 7.08 -13.97
CA TYR A 171 10.20 6.24 -13.32
C TYR A 171 11.46 7.00 -12.91
N ILE A 172 12.06 6.52 -11.84
CA ILE A 172 13.45 6.82 -11.48
C ILE A 172 14.31 5.60 -11.84
N LEU A 173 15.63 5.80 -11.90
CA LEU A 173 16.60 4.71 -11.95
C LEU A 173 17.13 4.42 -10.56
N GLY A 174 17.54 3.18 -10.34
CA GLY A 174 18.13 2.73 -9.08
C GLY A 174 19.56 2.24 -9.25
N SER A 175 20.04 1.58 -8.21
CA SER A 175 21.45 1.15 -8.10
C SER A 175 21.85 0.09 -9.13
N HIS A 176 20.94 -0.78 -9.53
CA HIS A 176 21.16 -1.80 -10.56
C HIS A 176 21.23 -1.17 -11.96
N ASP A 177 20.32 -0.25 -12.27
CA ASP A 177 20.32 0.50 -13.52
C ASP A 177 21.62 1.28 -13.72
N GLU A 178 22.15 1.88 -12.63
CA GLU A 178 23.37 2.67 -12.63
C GLU A 178 24.64 1.85 -12.94
N THR A 179 24.61 0.53 -12.74
CA THR A 179 25.76 -0.32 -13.04
C THR A 179 26.17 -0.27 -14.48
N HIS A 180 25.23 -0.11 -15.41
CA HIS A 180 25.52 0.03 -16.84
C HIS A 180 26.31 1.30 -17.15
N TYR A 181 25.99 2.40 -16.46
CA TYR A 181 26.78 3.63 -16.59
C TYR A 181 28.19 3.47 -15.98
N LYS A 182 28.28 2.91 -14.79
CA LYS A 182 29.56 2.70 -14.09
C LYS A 182 30.49 1.77 -14.83
N ASN A 183 29.97 0.73 -15.49
CA ASN A 183 30.80 -0.27 -16.17
C ASN A 183 31.11 0.06 -17.65
N GLY A 184 30.27 0.86 -18.31
CA GLY A 184 30.40 1.10 -19.76
C GLY A 184 29.86 2.46 -20.21
N GLN A 185 29.52 3.35 -19.29
CA GLN A 185 28.95 4.70 -19.56
C GLN A 185 27.64 4.64 -20.38
N ALA A 186 26.97 3.50 -20.42
CA ALA A 186 25.68 3.32 -21.08
C ALA A 186 24.54 3.83 -20.18
N THR A 187 23.62 4.59 -20.77
CA THR A 187 22.61 5.33 -20.02
C THR A 187 21.21 4.74 -20.29
N VAL A 188 20.66 4.02 -19.32
CA VAL A 188 19.39 3.29 -19.43
C VAL A 188 18.23 4.22 -19.84
N ASN A 189 18.08 5.36 -19.18
CA ASN A 189 17.00 6.30 -19.45
C ASN A 189 17.04 6.87 -20.88
N LYS A 190 18.22 7.14 -21.45
CA LYS A 190 18.32 7.68 -22.82
C LYS A 190 17.75 6.70 -23.84
N TRP A 191 18.06 5.41 -23.68
CA TRP A 191 17.57 4.39 -24.59
C TRP A 191 16.06 4.21 -24.44
N ILE A 192 15.56 4.04 -23.23
CA ILE A 192 14.13 3.90 -22.97
C ILE A 192 13.36 5.10 -23.52
N SER A 193 13.77 6.33 -23.18
CA SER A 193 13.10 7.55 -23.65
C SER A 193 13.12 7.76 -25.14
N SER A 194 14.10 7.19 -25.88
CA SER A 194 14.13 7.25 -27.35
C SER A 194 13.15 6.29 -28.01
N CYS A 195 12.72 5.24 -27.31
CA CYS A 195 11.88 4.16 -27.85
C CYS A 195 10.45 4.13 -27.29
N ARG A 196 10.22 4.76 -26.11
CA ARG A 196 8.98 4.65 -25.34
C ARG A 196 8.47 6.04 -24.94
N ASP A 197 7.47 6.51 -25.63
CA ASP A 197 6.76 7.79 -25.38
C ASP A 197 5.85 7.77 -24.14
N ASP A 198 5.46 6.57 -23.71
CA ASP A 198 4.65 6.30 -22.53
C ASP A 198 5.46 6.14 -21.24
N MET A 199 6.80 6.21 -21.32
CA MET A 199 7.71 6.08 -20.18
C MET A 199 8.50 7.38 -19.98
N ILE A 200 8.27 8.06 -18.84
CA ILE A 200 8.87 9.37 -18.53
C ILE A 200 9.92 9.19 -17.43
N TYR A 201 11.17 9.47 -17.77
CA TYR A 201 12.27 9.51 -16.81
C TYR A 201 12.19 10.76 -15.93
N LEU A 202 12.30 10.57 -14.62
CA LEU A 202 12.23 11.64 -13.62
C LEU A 202 13.58 11.97 -12.97
N GLY A 203 14.44 10.98 -12.79
CA GLY A 203 15.74 11.20 -12.14
C GLY A 203 16.48 9.91 -11.78
N GLN A 204 17.76 10.08 -11.42
CA GLN A 204 18.60 9.03 -10.87
C GLN A 204 18.41 8.99 -9.35
N ASP A 205 18.22 7.81 -8.80
CA ASP A 205 18.05 7.51 -7.37
C ASP A 205 16.89 8.21 -6.67
N SER A 206 16.50 9.41 -7.08
CA SER A 206 15.41 10.15 -6.44
C SER A 206 14.78 11.17 -7.40
N ALA A 207 13.49 11.40 -7.22
CA ALA A 207 12.77 12.49 -7.90
C ALA A 207 11.59 12.99 -7.06
N GLU A 208 11.32 14.28 -7.17
CA GLU A 208 10.13 14.92 -6.62
C GLU A 208 9.13 15.21 -7.74
N ILE A 209 7.88 14.83 -7.53
CA ILE A 209 6.77 15.14 -8.43
C ILE A 209 5.59 15.72 -7.66
N SER A 210 4.75 16.45 -8.39
CA SER A 210 3.46 16.91 -7.87
C SER A 210 2.34 16.35 -8.73
N ILE A 211 1.39 15.66 -8.13
CA ILE A 211 0.18 15.16 -8.79
C ILE A 211 -1.02 15.78 -8.10
N ASN A 212 -1.79 16.58 -8.83
CA ASN A 212 -2.92 17.33 -8.29
C ASN A 212 -2.58 18.15 -7.02
N GLY A 213 -1.37 18.72 -6.97
CA GLY A 213 -0.87 19.49 -5.84
C GLY A 213 -0.27 18.63 -4.71
N VAL A 214 -0.46 17.32 -4.71
CA VAL A 214 0.16 16.42 -3.73
C VAL A 214 1.63 16.21 -4.09
N LYS A 215 2.50 16.60 -3.19
CA LYS A 215 3.95 16.44 -3.31
C LYS A 215 4.36 15.02 -2.96
N ILE A 216 4.95 14.31 -3.90
CA ILE A 216 5.42 12.93 -3.78
C ILE A 216 6.91 12.89 -4.07
N VAL A 217 7.69 12.23 -3.23
CA VAL A 217 9.08 11.90 -3.50
C VAL A 217 9.19 10.40 -3.75
N MET A 218 9.82 10.05 -4.86
CA MET A 218 10.28 8.69 -5.15
C MET A 218 11.75 8.60 -4.77
N ASP A 219 12.16 7.54 -4.11
CA ASP A 219 13.51 7.37 -3.59
C ASP A 219 13.97 5.91 -3.77
N HIS A 220 15.15 5.73 -4.32
CA HIS A 220 15.81 4.44 -4.45
C HIS A 220 17.15 4.50 -3.73
N PRO A 221 17.16 4.40 -2.39
CA PRO A 221 18.35 4.64 -1.59
C PRO A 221 19.39 3.55 -1.77
N GLY A 222 20.65 3.91 -1.68
CA GLY A 222 21.72 2.92 -1.59
C GLY A 222 21.85 2.31 -0.19
N GLY A 223 22.72 1.29 -0.09
CA GLY A 223 23.09 0.65 1.17
C GLY A 223 22.20 -0.51 1.58
N GLY A 224 22.64 -1.26 2.60
CA GLY A 224 21.97 -2.47 3.04
C GLY A 224 20.63 -2.25 3.73
N SER A 225 19.80 -3.29 3.76
CA SER A 225 18.55 -3.35 4.51
C SER A 225 18.81 -3.43 6.03
N SER A 226 17.85 -3.00 6.84
CA SER A 226 17.84 -3.18 8.30
C SER A 226 16.84 -4.25 8.71
N SER A 227 17.03 -4.86 9.89
CA SER A 227 16.08 -5.83 10.44
C SER A 227 14.74 -5.19 10.80
N ALA A 228 14.76 -3.96 11.35
CA ALA A 228 13.55 -3.20 11.63
C ALA A 228 13.04 -2.53 10.35
N LEU A 229 11.81 -2.85 9.92
CA LEU A 229 11.20 -2.33 8.69
C LEU A 229 11.17 -0.79 8.66
N SER A 230 10.82 -0.16 9.77
CA SER A 230 10.65 1.29 9.84
C SER A 230 11.96 2.10 9.94
N TYR A 231 13.08 1.48 10.28
CA TYR A 231 14.31 2.22 10.63
C TYR A 231 14.87 3.05 9.46
N LYS A 232 15.11 2.40 8.32
CA LYS A 232 15.67 3.08 7.14
C LYS A 232 14.73 4.13 6.56
N PRO A 233 13.42 3.85 6.36
CA PRO A 233 12.45 4.85 5.93
C PRO A 233 12.34 6.06 6.87
N GLN A 234 12.34 5.86 8.18
CA GLN A 234 12.32 6.95 9.15
C GLN A 234 13.56 7.84 9.03
N LYS A 235 14.75 7.23 8.88
CA LYS A 235 16.00 7.96 8.66
C LYS A 235 15.95 8.78 7.37
N ARG A 236 15.36 8.24 6.28
CA ARG A 236 15.17 9.02 5.04
C ARG A 236 14.30 10.25 5.27
N ILE A 237 13.22 10.14 6.05
CA ILE A 237 12.36 11.29 6.39
C ILE A 237 13.07 12.27 7.33
N GLU A 238 13.93 11.82 8.22
CA GLU A 238 14.66 12.68 9.16
C GLU A 238 15.63 13.63 8.45
N ILE A 239 16.31 13.18 7.42
CA ILE A 239 17.27 13.99 6.66
C ILE A 239 16.62 15.01 5.72
N LEU A 240 15.31 14.89 5.46
CA LEU A 240 14.58 15.87 4.66
C LEU A 240 14.40 17.17 5.44
N GLU A 241 14.70 18.28 4.82
CA GLU A 241 14.50 19.61 5.41
C GLU A 241 13.03 19.86 5.74
N ALA A 242 12.76 20.49 6.87
CA ALA A 242 11.40 20.66 7.40
C ALA A 242 10.45 21.36 6.41
N GLY A 243 10.94 22.33 5.64
CA GLY A 243 10.15 23.09 4.65
C GLY A 243 9.96 22.36 3.31
N SER A 244 10.73 21.31 3.04
CA SER A 244 10.71 20.58 1.75
C SER A 244 10.06 19.19 1.82
N LYS A 245 9.58 18.77 3.01
CA LYS A 245 9.02 17.43 3.20
C LYS A 245 7.85 17.14 2.25
N PRO A 246 7.86 15.97 1.59
CA PRO A 246 6.74 15.53 0.78
C PRO A 246 5.54 15.16 1.65
N LYS A 247 4.39 15.00 1.03
CA LYS A 247 3.21 14.37 1.64
C LYS A 247 3.32 12.86 1.63
N ILE A 248 3.97 12.32 0.57
CA ILE A 248 4.17 10.88 0.36
C ILE A 248 5.64 10.65 -0.02
N LEU A 249 6.26 9.64 0.58
CA LEU A 249 7.60 9.16 0.24
C LEU A 249 7.50 7.69 -0.17
N LEU A 250 7.83 7.39 -1.42
CA LEU A 250 7.86 6.05 -2.00
C LEU A 250 9.30 5.55 -2.06
N ILE A 251 9.58 4.36 -1.53
CA ILE A 251 10.94 3.86 -1.37
C ILE A 251 11.05 2.48 -2.01
N GLY A 252 11.87 2.34 -3.05
CA GLY A 252 12.29 1.07 -3.64
C GLY A 252 13.49 0.44 -2.93
N HIS A 253 14.22 -0.44 -3.62
CA HIS A 253 15.50 -1.03 -3.20
C HIS A 253 15.43 -2.12 -2.14
N TYR A 254 14.60 -1.97 -1.12
CA TYR A 254 14.62 -2.91 0.02
C TYR A 254 13.80 -4.17 -0.21
N HIS A 255 13.00 -4.23 -1.28
CA HIS A 255 12.11 -5.35 -1.62
C HIS A 255 11.15 -5.71 -0.47
N LYS A 256 10.75 -4.70 0.29
CA LYS A 256 9.86 -4.84 1.44
C LYS A 256 8.53 -4.19 1.15
N SER A 257 7.48 -4.67 1.82
CA SER A 257 6.20 -4.02 1.80
C SER A 257 5.90 -3.47 3.19
N TYR A 258 5.82 -2.14 3.30
CA TYR A 258 5.55 -1.48 4.57
C TYR A 258 5.00 -0.07 4.38
N SER A 259 3.84 0.21 4.94
CA SER A 259 3.22 1.54 4.93
C SER A 259 3.16 2.11 6.34
N PHE A 260 3.52 3.38 6.51
CA PHE A 260 3.60 4.05 7.81
C PHE A 260 3.43 5.56 7.69
N VAL A 261 3.19 6.22 8.83
CA VAL A 261 3.20 7.69 8.94
C VAL A 261 4.29 8.11 9.93
N TYR A 262 5.18 8.98 9.50
CA TYR A 262 6.22 9.52 10.37
C TYR A 262 6.45 11.01 10.07
N ARG A 263 6.42 11.88 11.09
CA ARG A 263 6.61 13.34 10.97
C ARG A 263 5.76 13.97 9.86
N ASN A 264 4.49 13.59 9.79
CA ASN A 264 3.51 14.04 8.80
C ASN A 264 3.81 13.62 7.33
N VAL A 265 4.74 12.69 7.11
CA VAL A 265 5.01 12.07 5.82
C VAL A 265 4.43 10.65 5.82
N ARG A 266 3.71 10.30 4.78
CA ARG A 266 3.27 8.93 4.51
C ARG A 266 4.39 8.21 3.76
N GLY A 267 5.07 7.29 4.43
CA GLY A 267 6.13 6.48 3.84
C GLY A 267 5.62 5.14 3.38
N ILE A 268 6.07 4.69 2.22
CA ILE A 268 5.76 3.38 1.66
C ILE A 268 7.05 2.76 1.16
N GLU A 269 7.48 1.64 1.75
CA GLU A 269 8.44 0.73 1.13
C GLU A 269 7.70 -0.10 0.09
N VAL A 270 8.09 0.02 -1.17
CA VAL A 270 7.42 -0.61 -2.30
C VAL A 270 7.99 -2.02 -2.50
N PRO A 271 7.14 -3.06 -2.57
CA PRO A 271 7.60 -4.42 -2.85
C PRO A 271 8.20 -4.52 -4.24
N ALA A 272 9.02 -5.54 -4.46
CA ALA A 272 9.67 -5.80 -5.73
C ALA A 272 8.73 -6.51 -6.73
N LEU A 273 9.07 -6.44 -8.01
CA LEU A 273 8.53 -7.33 -9.05
C LEU A 273 9.59 -8.32 -9.54
N CYS A 274 10.44 -8.71 -8.61
CA CYS A 274 11.43 -9.77 -8.75
C CYS A 274 11.38 -10.65 -7.49
N ASP A 275 11.42 -11.96 -7.65
CA ASP A 275 11.50 -12.87 -6.50
C ASP A 275 12.91 -12.89 -5.91
N LYS A 276 13.05 -13.54 -4.79
CA LYS A 276 14.24 -13.60 -3.96
C LYS A 276 15.43 -14.19 -4.72
N THR A 277 16.44 -13.38 -4.94
CA THR A 277 17.69 -13.80 -5.57
C THR A 277 18.59 -14.60 -4.63
N GLN A 278 19.57 -15.32 -5.16
CA GLN A 278 20.55 -16.05 -4.36
C GLN A 278 21.32 -15.14 -3.41
N PHE A 279 21.63 -13.92 -3.82
CA PHE A 279 22.25 -12.92 -2.95
C PHE A 279 21.38 -12.61 -1.73
N GLN A 280 20.11 -12.30 -1.95
CA GLN A 280 19.16 -12.01 -0.88
C GLN A 280 18.94 -13.21 0.04
N GLN A 281 18.90 -14.42 -0.52
CA GLN A 281 18.78 -15.66 0.25
C GLN A 281 19.98 -15.87 1.18
N LYS A 282 21.22 -15.70 0.66
CA LYS A 282 22.44 -15.81 1.45
C LYS A 282 22.52 -14.78 2.58
N GLN A 283 21.99 -13.58 2.36
CA GLN A 283 21.98 -12.51 3.34
C GLN A 283 20.77 -12.58 4.30
N GLY A 284 19.87 -13.55 4.14
CA GLY A 284 18.66 -13.68 4.96
C GLY A 284 17.70 -12.50 4.83
N LEU A 285 17.71 -11.81 3.68
CA LEU A 285 16.84 -10.65 3.46
C LEU A 285 15.40 -11.05 3.21
N LEU A 286 14.47 -10.20 3.66
CA LEU A 286 13.06 -10.29 3.29
C LEU A 286 12.91 -9.89 1.83
N ASN A 287 11.91 -10.47 1.16
CA ASN A 287 11.53 -10.10 -0.19
C ASN A 287 10.03 -10.33 -0.36
N TYR A 288 9.31 -9.28 -0.68
CA TYR A 288 7.88 -9.31 -1.02
C TYR A 288 7.71 -8.97 -2.49
N VAL A 289 6.80 -9.69 -3.15
CA VAL A 289 6.46 -9.45 -4.57
C VAL A 289 5.08 -8.82 -4.65
N GLY A 290 4.98 -7.65 -5.29
CA GLY A 290 3.70 -6.96 -5.36
C GLY A 290 3.77 -5.51 -5.82
N ALA A 291 2.72 -4.77 -5.48
CA ALA A 291 2.52 -3.37 -5.82
C ALA A 291 1.68 -2.66 -4.75
N TYR A 292 1.58 -1.33 -4.87
CA TYR A 292 0.61 -0.53 -4.14
C TYR A 292 -0.33 0.19 -5.10
N PHE A 293 -1.61 0.25 -4.74
CA PHE A 293 -2.56 1.20 -5.31
C PHE A 293 -2.87 2.27 -4.27
N LEU A 294 -2.63 3.53 -4.62
CA LEU A 294 -2.83 4.66 -3.72
C LEU A 294 -4.10 5.37 -4.10
N ASP A 295 -5.01 5.51 -3.15
CA ASP A 295 -6.25 6.25 -3.28
C ASP A 295 -6.18 7.51 -2.42
N ILE A 296 -6.19 8.69 -3.06
CA ILE A 296 -5.84 9.98 -2.46
C ILE A 296 -6.94 10.98 -2.73
N TYR A 297 -7.51 11.57 -1.67
CA TYR A 297 -8.35 12.75 -1.77
C TYR A 297 -7.63 13.94 -1.15
N SER A 298 -7.43 14.98 -1.95
CA SER A 298 -6.71 16.18 -1.53
C SER A 298 -7.47 17.46 -1.86
N ASP A 299 -7.16 18.53 -1.12
CA ASP A 299 -7.60 19.86 -1.50
C ASP A 299 -6.76 20.42 -2.68
N LYS A 300 -7.16 21.57 -3.21
CA LYS A 300 -6.45 22.25 -4.32
C LYS A 300 -5.00 22.65 -3.99
N LYS A 301 -4.63 22.64 -2.71
CA LYS A 301 -3.25 22.94 -2.24
C LYS A 301 -2.43 21.66 -2.00
N GLY A 302 -3.00 20.49 -2.32
CA GLY A 302 -2.36 19.19 -2.12
C GLY A 302 -2.33 18.70 -0.67
N ASN A 303 -3.16 19.28 0.23
CA ASN A 303 -3.30 18.72 1.56
C ASN A 303 -4.21 17.49 1.50
N ILE A 304 -3.66 16.36 1.88
CA ILE A 304 -4.35 15.07 1.85
C ILE A 304 -5.38 15.03 2.98
N GLN A 305 -6.63 14.81 2.60
CA GLN A 305 -7.77 14.64 3.52
C GLN A 305 -8.08 13.16 3.78
N TYR A 306 -7.97 12.33 2.75
CA TYR A 306 -8.09 10.89 2.84
C TYR A 306 -6.94 10.24 2.08
N PHE A 307 -6.43 9.14 2.61
CA PHE A 307 -5.36 8.36 2.01
C PHE A 307 -5.56 6.88 2.34
N ASN A 308 -5.60 6.07 1.31
CA ASN A 308 -5.52 4.63 1.42
C ASN A 308 -4.35 4.14 0.57
N ALA A 309 -3.56 3.23 1.12
CA ALA A 309 -2.51 2.50 0.42
C ALA A 309 -2.92 1.02 0.42
N GLU A 310 -3.50 0.59 -0.67
CA GLU A 310 -3.87 -0.81 -0.88
C GLU A 310 -2.62 -1.59 -1.25
N GLU A 311 -2.19 -2.46 -0.36
CA GLU A 311 -1.10 -3.39 -0.56
C GLU A 311 -1.60 -4.60 -1.33
N VAL A 312 -0.95 -4.94 -2.45
CA VAL A 312 -1.25 -6.14 -3.22
C VAL A 312 0.01 -7.00 -3.29
N LEU A 313 -0.01 -8.13 -2.59
CA LEU A 313 1.08 -9.10 -2.59
C LEU A 313 0.67 -10.35 -3.35
N TYR A 314 1.62 -10.91 -4.06
CA TYR A 314 1.41 -12.06 -4.94
C TYR A 314 2.24 -13.26 -4.54
N ASP A 315 1.69 -14.45 -4.84
CA ASP A 315 2.48 -15.67 -4.86
C ASP A 315 3.45 -15.64 -6.06
N LYS A 316 4.73 -15.83 -5.74
CA LYS A 316 5.81 -15.77 -6.73
C LYS A 316 5.86 -17.05 -7.56
N LYS A 317 6.35 -16.91 -8.80
CA LYS A 317 6.57 -18.03 -9.70
C LYS A 317 7.94 -17.90 -10.35
N ASP A 318 8.66 -19.02 -10.46
CA ASP A 318 9.85 -19.12 -11.31
C ASP A 318 9.39 -19.06 -12.75
N MET A 319 9.68 -17.96 -13.42
CA MET A 319 9.26 -17.73 -14.79
C MET A 319 10.27 -18.22 -15.82
N TRP A 320 11.54 -18.18 -15.47
CA TRP A 320 12.66 -18.43 -16.38
C TRP A 320 13.51 -19.57 -15.89
N ASP A 321 14.05 -20.38 -16.78
CA ASP A 321 15.08 -21.37 -16.44
C ASP A 321 16.50 -20.77 -16.61
N GLU A 322 17.52 -21.49 -16.13
CA GLU A 322 18.92 -21.06 -16.23
C GLU A 322 19.42 -20.84 -17.66
N ALA A 323 18.72 -21.40 -18.65
CA ALA A 323 19.00 -21.19 -20.08
C ALA A 323 18.25 -19.98 -20.66
N GLY A 324 17.55 -19.19 -19.83
CA GLY A 324 16.80 -18.01 -20.26
C GLY A 324 15.52 -18.35 -21.06
N ARG A 325 14.95 -19.54 -20.86
CA ARG A 325 13.71 -19.91 -21.54
C ARG A 325 12.51 -19.56 -20.67
N ASP A 326 11.57 -18.83 -21.25
CA ASP A 326 10.31 -18.48 -20.58
C ASP A 326 9.45 -19.74 -20.37
N LYS A 327 9.37 -20.19 -19.12
CA LYS A 327 8.55 -21.35 -18.73
C LYS A 327 7.05 -21.11 -18.89
N ASN A 328 6.62 -19.86 -18.79
CA ASN A 328 5.21 -19.48 -18.81
C ASN A 328 4.77 -18.83 -20.13
N LYS A 329 5.69 -18.63 -21.09
CA LYS A 329 5.43 -17.97 -22.38
C LYS A 329 4.73 -16.61 -22.22
N VAL A 330 5.19 -15.85 -21.26
CA VAL A 330 4.60 -14.53 -20.96
C VAL A 330 4.82 -13.58 -22.12
N LYS A 331 3.75 -12.91 -22.53
CA LYS A 331 3.78 -11.92 -23.61
C LYS A 331 3.62 -10.53 -23.00
N LYS A 332 4.13 -9.53 -23.72
CA LYS A 332 3.89 -8.13 -23.39
C LYS A 332 2.39 -7.84 -23.36
N LEU A 333 1.93 -7.15 -22.32
CA LEU A 333 0.59 -6.56 -22.31
C LEU A 333 0.59 -5.30 -23.19
N VAL A 334 -0.28 -5.29 -24.20
CA VAL A 334 -0.53 -4.10 -25.03
C VAL A 334 -2.04 -3.88 -25.09
N ILE A 335 -2.49 -2.76 -24.57
CA ILE A 335 -3.87 -2.27 -24.72
C ILE A 335 -3.81 -0.98 -25.54
N ARG A 336 -4.56 -0.95 -26.67
CA ARG A 336 -4.57 0.15 -27.64
C ARG A 336 -5.79 1.04 -27.46
#